data_fed5286be977203e9321c69cbb6f6481
#
_entry.id   fed5286be977203e9321c69cbb6f6481
#
_cell.length_a   1.000
_cell.length_b   1.000
_cell.length_c   1.000
_cell.angle_alpha   90.00
_cell.angle_beta   90.00
_cell.angle_gamma   90.00
#
_symmetry.space_group_name_H-M   'P 1'
#
loop_
_entity.id
_entity.type
_entity.pdbx_description
1 polymer ?
#
loop_
_entity_poly.entity_id
_entity_poly.type
_entity_poly.pdbx_seq_one_letter_code
_entity_poly.pdbx_strand_id
1 'polypeptide(L)'
;RIYSFTTLLLSMRPHEHEFKVMGLAAYAKYEYANKVYQDVFKNILKVKNCKIIHNKRPKNLYSYLEESFKKYRFDNIAGGLQIFLEKIVTELVIQVHKKYKIRNFALSGGISMNIKMNKVISELPFVDKIFVPPSGSDESLCAGACYYLEQSNSKPLENIYLGINIDKNDEKKYLPFKDKSLIITKNVNSNQIAKLLSDGHVIGVARGREEFGARALGNRSIIANPSKPDVVQE
;
A
#
# COMPACT_ATOMS: atom_id res chain seq x y z
N ARG A 1 7.87 -10.39 8.89
CA ARG A 1 9.04 -11.10 8.31
C ARG A 1 8.70 -11.89 7.05
N ILE A 2 7.56 -12.62 6.97
CA ILE A 2 7.21 -13.39 5.76
C ILE A 2 7.18 -12.45 4.55
N TYR A 3 6.49 -11.31 4.65
CA TYR A 3 6.39 -10.33 3.59
C TYR A 3 7.78 -9.75 3.23
N SER A 4 8.54 -9.29 4.21
CA SER A 4 9.87 -8.71 4.02
C SER A 4 10.85 -9.70 3.38
N PHE A 5 10.86 -10.96 3.81
CA PHE A 5 11.71 -11.98 3.19
C PHE A 5 11.27 -12.31 1.76
N THR A 6 9.96 -12.35 1.50
CA THR A 6 9.48 -12.51 0.12
C THR A 6 9.89 -11.33 -0.75
N THR A 7 9.79 -10.09 -0.25
CA THR A 7 10.25 -8.89 -0.94
C THR A 7 11.73 -8.99 -1.29
N LEU A 8 12.58 -9.40 -0.33
CA LEU A 8 14.01 -9.59 -0.54
C LEU A 8 14.31 -10.68 -1.59
N LEU A 9 13.65 -11.83 -1.50
CA LEU A 9 13.84 -12.95 -2.42
C LEU A 9 13.34 -12.67 -3.85
N LEU A 10 12.47 -11.69 -4.00
CA LEU A 10 12.05 -11.13 -5.29
C LEU A 10 12.99 -10.00 -5.77
N SER A 11 14.20 -9.89 -5.20
CA SER A 11 15.21 -8.88 -5.53
C SER A 11 14.76 -7.44 -5.33
N MET A 12 13.89 -7.21 -4.36
CA MET A 12 13.37 -5.90 -3.98
C MET A 12 13.84 -5.53 -2.58
N ARG A 13 13.81 -4.22 -2.24
CA ARG A 13 14.23 -3.72 -0.92
C ARG A 13 13.14 -3.95 0.13
N PRO A 14 13.39 -4.74 1.18
CA PRO A 14 12.47 -4.85 2.31
C PRO A 14 12.24 -3.50 2.98
N HIS A 15 11.04 -3.32 3.53
CA HIS A 15 10.55 -2.08 4.17
C HIS A 15 10.30 -0.90 3.22
N GLU A 16 10.72 -0.99 1.95
CA GLU A 16 10.49 0.04 0.94
C GLU A 16 9.60 -0.43 -0.22
N HIS A 17 9.73 -1.71 -0.62
CA HIS A 17 9.12 -2.21 -1.86
C HIS A 17 7.99 -3.22 -1.67
N GLU A 18 7.46 -3.42 -0.46
CA GLU A 18 6.34 -4.34 -0.20
C GLU A 18 5.12 -4.03 -1.07
N PHE A 19 4.91 -2.76 -1.37
CA PHE A 19 3.83 -2.34 -2.25
C PHE A 19 4.01 -2.79 -3.71
N LYS A 20 5.27 -2.90 -4.16
CA LYS A 20 5.58 -3.44 -5.49
C LYS A 20 5.23 -4.91 -5.56
N VAL A 21 5.49 -5.66 -4.49
CA VAL A 21 5.08 -7.08 -4.37
C VAL A 21 3.55 -7.19 -4.41
N MET A 22 2.82 -6.31 -3.71
CA MET A 22 1.35 -6.26 -3.80
C MET A 22 0.88 -5.97 -5.23
N GLY A 23 1.51 -5.00 -5.91
CA GLY A 23 1.21 -4.69 -7.32
C GLY A 23 1.51 -5.87 -8.25
N LEU A 24 2.64 -6.54 -8.04
CA LEU A 24 3.06 -7.69 -8.81
C LEU A 24 2.06 -8.87 -8.72
N ALA A 25 1.41 -9.04 -7.57
CA ALA A 25 0.40 -10.07 -7.37
C ALA A 25 -0.79 -9.96 -8.35
N ALA A 26 -1.05 -8.77 -8.92
CA ALA A 26 -2.13 -8.57 -9.88
C ALA A 26 -1.88 -9.24 -11.24
N TYR A 27 -0.63 -9.56 -11.56
CA TYR A 27 -0.27 -10.23 -12.82
C TYR A 27 -0.36 -11.76 -12.74
N ALA A 28 -0.50 -12.33 -11.54
CA ALA A 28 -0.61 -13.77 -11.35
C ALA A 28 -2.02 -14.26 -11.69
N LYS A 29 -2.12 -15.35 -12.46
CA LYS A 29 -3.37 -16.09 -12.58
C LYS A 29 -3.67 -16.78 -11.24
N TYR A 30 -4.94 -16.70 -10.82
CA TYR A 30 -5.36 -17.21 -9.51
C TYR A 30 -4.96 -18.67 -9.26
N GLU A 31 -5.08 -19.54 -10.23
CA GLU A 31 -4.75 -20.97 -10.12
C GLU A 31 -3.28 -21.20 -9.72
N TYR A 32 -2.35 -20.46 -10.35
CA TYR A 32 -0.91 -20.56 -10.05
C TYR A 32 -0.55 -19.90 -8.72
N ALA A 33 -1.13 -18.73 -8.45
CA ALA A 33 -0.98 -18.06 -7.16
C ALA A 33 -1.50 -18.94 -6.01
N ASN A 34 -2.69 -19.54 -6.18
CA ASN A 34 -3.27 -20.43 -5.18
C ASN A 34 -2.40 -21.70 -4.96
N LYS A 35 -1.76 -22.23 -6.01
CA LYS A 35 -0.81 -23.32 -5.85
C LYS A 35 0.35 -22.93 -4.94
N VAL A 36 0.95 -21.75 -5.16
CA VAL A 36 2.02 -21.23 -4.28
C VAL A 36 1.51 -21.06 -2.85
N TYR A 37 0.31 -20.50 -2.67
CA TYR A 37 -0.31 -20.38 -1.36
C TYR A 37 -0.43 -21.76 -0.65
N GLN A 38 -0.96 -22.77 -1.33
CA GLN A 38 -1.17 -24.11 -0.74
C GLN A 38 0.17 -24.78 -0.38
N ASP A 39 1.15 -24.71 -1.27
CA ASP A 39 2.43 -25.42 -1.14
C ASP A 39 3.39 -24.74 -0.16
N VAL A 40 3.38 -23.40 -0.10
CA VAL A 40 4.39 -22.63 0.64
C VAL A 40 3.82 -21.94 1.87
N PHE A 41 2.73 -21.18 1.75
CA PHE A 41 2.32 -20.23 2.79
C PHE A 41 1.28 -20.79 3.76
N LYS A 42 0.33 -21.61 3.30
CA LYS A 42 -0.86 -22.05 4.02
C LYS A 42 -0.60 -22.56 5.44
N ASN A 43 0.50 -23.25 5.60
CA ASN A 43 0.81 -23.94 6.87
C ASN A 43 1.75 -23.15 7.78
N ILE A 44 2.24 -21.98 7.42
CA ILE A 44 3.19 -21.22 8.24
C ILE A 44 2.49 -20.64 9.46
N LEU A 45 1.35 -19.99 9.27
CA LEU A 45 0.57 -19.35 10.33
C LEU A 45 -0.87 -19.87 10.32
N LYS A 46 -1.53 -19.73 11.46
CA LYS A 46 -2.99 -19.94 11.61
C LYS A 46 -3.54 -18.95 12.63
N VAL A 47 -4.85 -18.75 12.59
CA VAL A 47 -5.56 -17.99 13.61
C VAL A 47 -6.17 -18.96 14.64
N LYS A 48 -5.94 -18.70 15.91
CA LYS A 48 -6.55 -19.42 17.02
C LYS A 48 -6.86 -18.46 18.15
N ASN A 49 -8.12 -18.47 18.64
CA ASN A 49 -8.56 -17.60 19.73
C ASN A 49 -8.27 -16.12 19.49
N CYS A 50 -8.57 -15.59 18.30
CA CYS A 50 -8.30 -14.22 17.88
C CYS A 50 -6.82 -13.83 17.93
N LYS A 51 -5.91 -14.78 17.76
CA LYS A 51 -4.46 -14.55 17.70
C LYS A 51 -3.86 -15.28 16.50
N ILE A 52 -2.93 -14.60 15.82
CA ILE A 52 -2.11 -15.24 14.78
C ILE A 52 -0.98 -15.99 15.49
N ILE A 53 -0.89 -17.28 15.26
CA ILE A 53 0.13 -18.15 15.84
C ILE A 53 0.84 -18.98 14.76
N HIS A 54 2.05 -19.43 15.05
CA HIS A 54 2.72 -20.38 14.17
C HIS A 54 1.94 -21.71 14.12
N ASN A 55 1.80 -22.25 12.90
CA ASN A 55 1.26 -23.58 12.67
C ASN A 55 2.38 -24.60 12.44
N LYS A 56 3.14 -24.42 11.33
CA LYS A 56 4.39 -25.15 11.10
C LYS A 56 5.50 -24.10 10.97
N ARG A 57 6.31 -23.97 12.02
CA ARG A 57 7.42 -23.03 12.04
C ARG A 57 8.66 -23.66 11.39
N PRO A 58 9.13 -23.17 10.23
CA PRO A 58 10.43 -23.60 9.70
C PRO A 58 11.55 -23.25 10.68
N LYS A 59 12.60 -24.07 10.77
CA LYS A 59 13.79 -23.74 11.59
C LYS A 59 14.41 -22.41 11.14
N ASN A 60 14.53 -22.21 9.83
CA ASN A 60 14.92 -20.94 9.23
C ASN A 60 13.87 -20.56 8.16
N LEU A 61 13.15 -19.47 8.41
CA LEU A 61 12.09 -19.02 7.51
C LEU A 61 12.66 -18.54 6.17
N TYR A 62 13.79 -17.84 6.17
CA TYR A 62 14.41 -17.33 4.95
C TYR A 62 14.79 -18.49 4.02
N SER A 63 15.58 -19.44 4.51
CA SER A 63 16.02 -20.60 3.70
C SER A 63 14.85 -21.47 3.23
N TYR A 64 13.79 -21.59 4.06
CA TYR A 64 12.57 -22.29 3.65
C TYR A 64 11.90 -21.61 2.46
N LEU A 65 11.73 -20.28 2.50
CA LEU A 65 11.11 -19.52 1.42
C LEU A 65 11.98 -19.53 0.17
N GLU A 66 13.30 -19.31 0.33
CA GLU A 66 14.28 -19.33 -0.77
C GLU A 66 14.21 -20.64 -1.53
N GLU A 67 14.26 -21.78 -0.85
CA GLU A 67 14.17 -23.09 -1.48
C GLU A 67 12.80 -23.35 -2.12
N SER A 68 11.73 -22.95 -1.42
CA SER A 68 10.36 -23.14 -1.91
C SER A 68 10.08 -22.33 -3.18
N PHE A 69 10.68 -21.14 -3.34
CA PHE A 69 10.41 -20.24 -4.46
C PHE A 69 11.08 -20.64 -5.76
N LYS A 70 12.15 -21.44 -5.74
CA LYS A 70 12.93 -21.83 -6.93
C LYS A 70 12.10 -22.38 -8.09
N LYS A 71 10.97 -23.00 -7.80
CA LYS A 71 10.10 -23.65 -8.80
C LYS A 71 8.92 -22.80 -9.25
N TYR A 72 8.82 -21.55 -8.77
CA TYR A 72 7.68 -20.68 -9.07
C TYR A 72 8.14 -19.39 -9.75
N ARG A 73 7.26 -18.86 -10.57
CA ARG A 73 7.44 -17.58 -11.22
C ARG A 73 7.18 -16.44 -10.19
N PHE A 74 7.89 -15.36 -10.30
CA PHE A 74 7.90 -14.25 -9.35
C PHE A 74 6.50 -13.64 -9.08
N ASP A 75 5.67 -13.48 -10.13
CA ASP A 75 4.29 -13.00 -9.99
C ASP A 75 3.39 -13.99 -9.24
N ASN A 76 3.57 -15.29 -9.46
CA ASN A 76 2.84 -16.34 -8.75
C ASN A 76 3.23 -16.40 -7.27
N ILE A 77 4.49 -16.14 -6.94
CA ILE A 77 4.96 -15.99 -5.55
C ILE A 77 4.27 -14.81 -4.89
N ALA A 78 4.26 -13.66 -5.55
CA ALA A 78 3.60 -12.46 -5.06
C ALA A 78 2.07 -12.69 -4.88
N GLY A 79 1.43 -13.34 -5.85
CA GLY A 79 0.02 -13.72 -5.78
C GLY A 79 -0.29 -14.69 -4.62
N GLY A 80 0.57 -15.70 -4.42
CA GLY A 80 0.44 -16.64 -3.31
C GLY A 80 0.58 -15.98 -1.94
N LEU A 81 1.51 -15.04 -1.80
CA LEU A 81 1.67 -14.20 -0.61
C LEU A 81 0.43 -13.33 -0.36
N GLN A 82 -0.15 -12.74 -1.41
CA GLN A 82 -1.34 -11.91 -1.31
C GLN A 82 -2.55 -12.75 -0.84
N ILE A 83 -2.77 -13.93 -1.41
CA ILE A 83 -3.82 -14.86 -0.97
C ILE A 83 -3.63 -15.25 0.50
N PHE A 84 -2.39 -15.54 0.90
CA PHE A 84 -2.06 -15.85 2.28
C PHE A 84 -2.42 -14.73 3.24
N LEU A 85 -2.03 -13.48 2.91
CA LEU A 85 -2.31 -12.31 3.73
C LEU A 85 -3.82 -12.08 3.86
N GLU A 86 -4.55 -12.08 2.76
CA GLU A 86 -5.99 -11.91 2.75
C GLU A 86 -6.68 -12.96 3.62
N LYS A 87 -6.32 -14.24 3.47
CA LYS A 87 -6.93 -15.33 4.24
C LYS A 87 -6.64 -15.24 5.73
N ILE A 88 -5.39 -14.98 6.13
CA ILE A 88 -5.02 -14.98 7.55
C ILE A 88 -5.66 -13.79 8.29
N VAL A 89 -5.71 -12.60 7.66
CA VAL A 89 -6.31 -11.43 8.29
C VAL A 89 -7.83 -11.50 8.29
N THR A 90 -8.46 -11.99 7.22
CA THR A 90 -9.91 -12.25 7.16
C THR A 90 -10.33 -13.22 8.25
N GLU A 91 -9.61 -14.32 8.43
CA GLU A 91 -9.90 -15.29 9.49
C GLU A 91 -9.79 -14.66 10.90
N LEU A 92 -8.78 -13.80 11.12
CA LEU A 92 -8.65 -13.05 12.38
C LEU A 92 -9.87 -12.15 12.62
N VAL A 93 -10.27 -11.37 11.62
CA VAL A 93 -11.43 -10.45 11.70
C VAL A 93 -12.73 -11.23 11.96
N ILE A 94 -12.93 -12.38 11.28
CA ILE A 94 -14.07 -13.27 11.52
C ILE A 94 -14.10 -13.78 12.96
N GLN A 95 -12.97 -14.26 13.50
CA GLN A 95 -12.91 -14.75 14.87
C GLN A 95 -13.15 -13.65 15.90
N VAL A 96 -12.62 -12.43 15.67
CA VAL A 96 -12.87 -11.26 16.52
C VAL A 96 -14.35 -10.89 16.50
N HIS A 97 -14.99 -10.84 15.33
CA HIS A 97 -16.42 -10.59 15.21
C HIS A 97 -17.25 -11.68 15.93
N LYS A 98 -16.96 -12.94 15.69
CA LYS A 98 -17.69 -14.06 16.33
C LYS A 98 -17.63 -13.98 17.85
N LYS A 99 -16.47 -13.63 18.40
CA LYS A 99 -16.24 -13.61 19.85
C LYS A 99 -16.76 -12.34 20.52
N TYR A 100 -16.49 -11.17 19.91
CA TYR A 100 -16.73 -9.87 20.56
C TYR A 100 -17.88 -9.08 19.94
N LYS A 101 -18.48 -9.59 18.85
CA LYS A 101 -19.57 -8.92 18.09
C LYS A 101 -19.18 -7.54 17.54
N ILE A 102 -17.88 -7.28 17.38
CA ILE A 102 -17.34 -6.05 16.79
C ILE A 102 -17.67 -6.02 15.29
N ARG A 103 -18.10 -4.87 14.80
CA ARG A 103 -18.46 -4.61 13.39
C ARG A 103 -17.67 -3.45 12.79
N ASN A 104 -17.04 -2.63 13.63
CA ASN A 104 -16.20 -1.51 13.20
C ASN A 104 -14.74 -1.83 13.51
N PHE A 105 -13.88 -1.69 12.51
CA PHE A 105 -12.47 -2.06 12.64
C PHE A 105 -11.57 -0.87 12.29
N ALA A 106 -10.54 -0.65 13.11
CA ALA A 106 -9.43 0.23 12.78
C ALA A 106 -8.18 -0.63 12.55
N LEU A 107 -7.55 -0.46 11.40
CA LEU A 107 -6.36 -1.21 11.01
C LEU A 107 -5.14 -0.30 11.09
N SER A 108 -4.05 -0.78 11.67
CA SER A 108 -2.79 -0.08 11.79
C SER A 108 -1.62 -1.05 11.63
N GLY A 109 -0.40 -0.54 11.50
CA GLY A 109 0.80 -1.30 11.15
C GLY A 109 1.02 -1.41 9.64
N GLY A 110 2.23 -1.73 9.20
CA GLY A 110 2.61 -1.78 7.79
C GLY A 110 1.72 -2.68 6.93
N ILE A 111 1.13 -3.73 7.49
CA ILE A 111 0.18 -4.62 6.79
C ILE A 111 -1.09 -3.88 6.36
N SER A 112 -1.54 -2.88 7.13
CA SER A 112 -2.72 -2.08 6.79
C SER A 112 -2.55 -1.23 5.53
N MET A 113 -1.33 -1.09 5.03
CA MET A 113 -1.05 -0.46 3.73
C MET A 113 -1.46 -1.34 2.54
N ASN A 114 -1.84 -2.60 2.77
CA ASN A 114 -2.30 -3.50 1.72
C ASN A 114 -3.78 -3.23 1.38
N ILE A 115 -4.01 -2.42 0.35
CA ILE A 115 -5.34 -1.98 -0.06
C ILE A 115 -6.25 -3.13 -0.53
N LYS A 116 -5.67 -4.21 -1.11
CA LYS A 116 -6.46 -5.39 -1.53
C LYS A 116 -6.99 -6.14 -0.32
N MET A 117 -6.17 -6.35 0.69
CA MET A 117 -6.59 -6.94 1.96
C MET A 117 -7.67 -6.09 2.64
N ASN A 118 -7.48 -4.76 2.69
CA ASN A 118 -8.45 -3.84 3.28
C ASN A 118 -9.80 -3.92 2.57
N LYS A 119 -9.80 -4.01 1.23
CA LYS A 119 -11.02 -4.20 0.43
C LYS A 119 -11.72 -5.50 0.82
N VAL A 120 -11.01 -6.63 0.86
CA VAL A 120 -11.60 -7.92 1.25
C VAL A 120 -12.25 -7.87 2.63
N ILE A 121 -11.62 -7.18 3.59
CA ILE A 121 -12.18 -7.00 4.92
C ILE A 121 -13.44 -6.12 4.88
N SER A 122 -13.42 -5.02 4.13
CA SER A 122 -14.56 -4.09 4.03
C SER A 122 -15.79 -4.72 3.36
N GLU A 123 -15.61 -5.74 2.53
CA GLU A 123 -16.66 -6.47 1.84
C GLU A 123 -17.27 -7.62 2.68
N LEU A 124 -16.76 -7.86 3.90
CA LEU A 124 -17.34 -8.88 4.80
C LEU A 124 -18.74 -8.45 5.27
N PRO A 125 -19.77 -9.31 5.20
CA PRO A 125 -21.17 -8.94 5.45
C PRO A 125 -21.46 -8.33 6.81
N PHE A 126 -20.61 -8.58 7.79
CA PHE A 126 -20.76 -8.08 9.16
C PHE A 126 -19.92 -6.82 9.45
N VAL A 127 -19.10 -6.36 8.52
CA VAL A 127 -18.26 -5.17 8.69
C VAL A 127 -19.04 -3.93 8.27
N ASP A 128 -19.36 -3.07 9.23
CA ASP A 128 -20.07 -1.82 8.96
C ASP A 128 -19.12 -0.69 8.56
N LYS A 129 -17.97 -0.60 9.23
CA LYS A 129 -16.96 0.42 8.97
C LYS A 129 -15.55 -0.13 9.14
N ILE A 130 -14.66 0.31 8.26
CA ILE A 130 -13.22 0.11 8.36
C ILE A 130 -12.53 1.48 8.33
N PHE A 131 -11.60 1.69 9.24
CA PHE A 131 -10.72 2.84 9.25
C PHE A 131 -9.28 2.39 9.04
N VAL A 132 -8.62 3.02 8.09
CA VAL A 132 -7.19 2.84 7.83
C VAL A 132 -6.57 4.23 7.82
N PRO A 133 -5.54 4.49 8.65
CA PRO A 133 -4.89 5.80 8.65
C PRO A 133 -4.18 6.06 7.32
N PRO A 134 -3.91 7.32 6.97
CA PRO A 134 -3.25 7.72 5.71
C PRO A 134 -1.91 7.03 5.46
N SER A 135 -1.16 6.79 6.54
CA SER A 135 -0.08 5.82 6.59
C SER A 135 -0.32 4.88 7.77
N GLY A 136 -0.35 3.58 7.53
CA GLY A 136 -0.47 2.58 8.58
C GLY A 136 0.89 2.22 9.20
N SER A 137 1.99 2.73 8.66
CA SER A 137 3.36 2.42 9.06
C SER A 137 3.92 3.45 10.06
N ASP A 138 5.22 3.47 10.21
CA ASP A 138 5.94 4.22 11.25
C ASP A 138 5.77 5.74 11.10
N GLU A 139 5.48 6.25 9.91
CA GLU A 139 5.26 7.68 9.64
C GLU A 139 4.10 8.24 10.47
N SER A 140 3.08 7.44 10.76
CA SER A 140 1.93 7.87 11.56
C SER A 140 2.19 7.93 13.07
N LEU A 141 3.33 7.45 13.55
CA LEU A 141 3.67 7.50 14.98
C LEU A 141 3.77 8.94 15.50
N CYS A 142 4.26 9.88 14.70
CA CYS A 142 4.31 11.29 15.08
C CYS A 142 2.89 11.86 15.28
N ALA A 143 1.94 11.56 14.40
CA ALA A 143 0.56 11.97 14.57
C ALA A 143 -0.08 11.30 15.80
N GLY A 144 0.19 10.01 16.02
CA GLY A 144 -0.25 9.28 17.19
C GLY A 144 0.29 9.88 18.51
N ALA A 145 1.54 10.31 18.53
CA ALA A 145 2.15 10.98 19.68
C ALA A 145 1.44 12.32 19.99
N CYS A 146 1.13 13.12 18.95
CA CYS A 146 0.37 14.36 19.14
C CYS A 146 -1.01 14.08 19.72
N TYR A 147 -1.75 13.10 19.18
CA TYR A 147 -3.06 12.71 19.72
C TYR A 147 -2.97 12.20 21.16
N TYR A 148 -1.92 11.46 21.49
CA TYR A 148 -1.71 10.96 22.85
C TYR A 148 -1.47 12.10 23.86
N LEU A 149 -0.74 13.14 23.46
CA LEU A 149 -0.47 14.29 24.33
C LEU A 149 -1.69 15.19 24.50
N GLU A 150 -2.44 15.45 23.42
CA GLU A 150 -3.58 16.35 23.42
C GLU A 150 -4.89 15.72 23.94
N GLN A 151 -5.00 14.42 23.96
CA GLN A 151 -6.12 13.61 24.47
C GLN A 151 -7.52 14.25 24.29
N SER A 152 -8.00 14.97 25.33
CA SER A 152 -9.35 15.57 25.37
C SER A 152 -9.56 16.74 24.40
N ASN A 153 -8.49 17.38 23.94
CA ASN A 153 -8.55 18.53 23.03
C ASN A 153 -8.35 18.12 21.55
N SER A 154 -8.00 16.86 21.32
CA SER A 154 -7.76 16.37 19.96
C SER A 154 -9.04 16.35 19.12
N LYS A 155 -8.93 16.83 17.88
CA LYS A 155 -10.00 16.75 16.87
C LYS A 155 -9.62 15.72 15.81
N PRO A 156 -10.60 15.01 15.23
CA PRO A 156 -10.32 14.15 14.07
C PRO A 156 -9.64 14.95 12.96
N LEU A 157 -8.71 14.32 12.24
CA LEU A 157 -8.14 14.91 11.03
C LEU A 157 -9.24 15.06 9.98
N GLU A 158 -9.45 16.28 9.51
CA GLU A 158 -10.43 16.56 8.44
C GLU A 158 -9.96 16.02 7.08
N ASN A 159 -8.65 16.07 6.86
CA ASN A 159 -8.02 15.60 5.65
C ASN A 159 -6.54 15.24 5.91
N ILE A 160 -5.87 14.73 4.89
CA ILE A 160 -4.48 14.29 4.95
C ILE A 160 -3.49 15.31 4.35
N TYR A 161 -3.96 16.49 3.95
CA TYR A 161 -3.12 17.52 3.33
C TYR A 161 -2.43 18.35 4.43
N LEU A 162 -1.46 17.76 5.10
CA LEU A 162 -0.79 18.31 6.28
C LEU A 162 0.56 18.97 5.96
N GLY A 163 1.13 18.70 4.79
CA GLY A 163 2.45 19.16 4.40
C GLY A 163 2.49 20.62 3.91
N ILE A 164 3.55 20.95 3.21
CA ILE A 164 3.83 22.30 2.73
C ILE A 164 2.81 22.70 1.65
N ASN A 165 2.28 23.91 1.77
CA ASN A 165 1.44 24.50 0.74
C ASN A 165 2.32 25.18 -0.32
N ILE A 166 1.99 25.00 -1.59
CA ILE A 166 2.62 25.79 -2.67
C ILE A 166 1.98 27.18 -2.66
N ASP A 167 2.71 28.15 -2.15
CA ASP A 167 2.32 29.55 -2.22
C ASP A 167 2.75 30.15 -3.60
N LYS A 168 1.90 31.04 -4.12
CA LYS A 168 2.20 31.81 -5.36
C LYS A 168 3.53 32.59 -5.28
N ASN A 169 4.00 32.92 -4.08
CA ASN A 169 5.24 33.65 -3.86
C ASN A 169 6.49 32.73 -3.84
N ASP A 170 6.33 31.44 -3.67
CA ASP A 170 7.46 30.48 -3.63
C ASP A 170 7.99 30.14 -5.03
N GLU A 171 7.22 30.40 -6.06
CA GLU A 171 7.61 30.10 -7.45
C GLU A 171 8.95 30.72 -7.84
N LYS A 172 9.26 31.93 -7.33
CA LYS A 172 10.53 32.61 -7.61
C LYS A 172 11.74 31.93 -6.94
N LYS A 173 11.53 31.20 -5.83
CA LYS A 173 12.57 30.48 -5.11
C LYS A 173 12.96 29.17 -5.80
N TYR A 174 12.04 28.54 -6.54
CA TYR A 174 12.26 27.25 -7.20
C TYR A 174 12.66 27.36 -8.69
N LEU A 175 12.65 28.58 -9.25
CA LEU A 175 13.07 28.88 -10.60
C LEU A 175 14.57 28.63 -10.95
N PRO A 176 15.55 28.52 -9.99
CA PRO A 176 16.92 28.21 -10.33
C PRO A 176 17.14 26.83 -10.96
N PHE A 177 16.20 25.90 -10.79
CA PHE A 177 16.23 24.57 -11.39
C PHE A 177 15.57 24.54 -12.78
N LYS A 178 15.74 25.61 -13.58
CA LYS A 178 15.33 25.61 -14.98
C LYS A 178 16.14 24.58 -15.77
N ASP A 179 15.76 23.35 -15.67
CA ASP A 179 16.02 22.42 -16.77
C ASP A 179 15.18 22.89 -17.95
N LYS A 180 15.85 23.22 -19.06
CA LYS A 180 15.19 23.71 -20.29
C LYS A 180 14.22 22.71 -20.90
N SER A 181 14.24 21.45 -20.41
CA SER A 181 13.34 20.36 -20.81
C SER A 181 11.99 20.39 -20.10
N LEU A 182 11.84 21.15 -18.99
CA LEU A 182 10.61 21.21 -18.21
C LEU A 182 9.71 22.35 -18.67
N ILE A 183 8.46 22.02 -19.01
CA ILE A 183 7.40 22.98 -19.31
C ILE A 183 6.51 23.11 -18.08
N ILE A 184 6.49 24.29 -17.47
CA ILE A 184 5.61 24.59 -16.34
C ILE A 184 4.37 25.33 -16.85
N THR A 185 3.20 24.70 -16.70
CA THR A 185 1.92 25.28 -17.08
C THR A 185 1.06 25.47 -15.83
N LYS A 186 0.53 26.72 -15.65
CA LYS A 186 -0.27 27.10 -14.48
C LYS A 186 -1.75 27.11 -14.82
N ASN A 187 -2.59 26.95 -13.77
CA ASN A 187 -4.06 27.03 -13.86
C ASN A 187 -4.66 26.08 -14.92
N VAL A 188 -4.09 24.90 -15.03
CA VAL A 188 -4.51 23.88 -15.99
C VAL A 188 -5.84 23.28 -15.56
N ASN A 189 -6.80 23.20 -16.47
CA ASN A 189 -8.07 22.52 -16.21
C ASN A 189 -7.98 21.01 -16.55
N SER A 190 -8.98 20.25 -16.10
CA SER A 190 -9.01 18.80 -16.27
C SER A 190 -8.99 18.34 -17.74
N ASN A 191 -9.59 19.11 -18.66
CA ASN A 191 -9.60 18.79 -20.09
C ASN A 191 -8.22 18.94 -20.72
N GLN A 192 -7.46 19.96 -20.30
CA GLN A 192 -6.08 20.16 -20.75
C GLN A 192 -5.19 19.01 -20.25
N ILE A 193 -5.34 18.60 -18.97
CA ILE A 193 -4.62 17.45 -18.42
C ILE A 193 -4.98 16.18 -19.20
N ALA A 194 -6.27 15.92 -19.42
CA ALA A 194 -6.72 14.76 -20.17
C ALA A 194 -6.17 14.71 -21.59
N LYS A 195 -6.11 15.87 -22.26
CA LYS A 195 -5.52 15.97 -23.59
C LYS A 195 -4.03 15.62 -23.58
N LEU A 196 -3.24 16.21 -22.69
CA LEU A 196 -1.81 15.92 -22.55
C LEU A 196 -1.56 14.43 -22.28
N LEU A 197 -2.34 13.81 -21.40
CA LEU A 197 -2.25 12.37 -21.12
C LEU A 197 -2.62 11.52 -22.36
N SER A 198 -3.65 11.94 -23.10
CA SER A 198 -4.06 11.28 -24.36
C SER A 198 -2.95 11.36 -25.41
N ASP A 199 -2.24 12.49 -25.46
CA ASP A 199 -1.12 12.71 -26.37
C ASP A 199 0.15 11.94 -25.96
N GLY A 200 0.15 11.30 -24.77
CA GLY A 200 1.24 10.45 -24.28
C GLY A 200 2.24 11.14 -23.36
N HIS A 201 1.94 12.36 -22.89
CA HIS A 201 2.84 13.07 -21.97
C HIS A 201 2.79 12.49 -20.55
N VAL A 202 3.94 12.49 -19.87
CA VAL A 202 4.07 12.29 -18.44
C VAL A 202 3.97 13.65 -17.74
N ILE A 203 3.10 13.76 -16.73
CA ILE A 203 2.75 15.03 -16.10
C ILE A 203 3.06 14.98 -14.61
N GLY A 204 3.90 15.93 -14.15
CA GLY A 204 4.04 16.23 -12.72
C GLY A 204 2.91 17.14 -12.25
N VAL A 205 2.21 16.75 -11.19
CA VAL A 205 1.16 17.54 -10.56
C VAL A 205 1.65 18.11 -9.24
N ALA A 206 1.57 19.43 -9.09
CA ALA A 206 1.85 20.12 -7.83
C ALA A 206 0.72 21.13 -7.55
N ARG A 207 -0.04 20.92 -6.46
CA ARG A 207 -1.17 21.79 -6.07
C ARG A 207 -1.41 21.76 -4.58
N GLY A 208 -1.91 22.87 -4.02
CA GLY A 208 -2.31 22.96 -2.62
C GLY A 208 -1.25 22.47 -1.64
N ARG A 209 -1.70 21.96 -0.50
CA ARG A 209 -0.84 21.35 0.51
C ARG A 209 -0.46 19.92 0.13
N GLU A 210 0.76 19.55 0.46
CA GLU A 210 1.26 18.20 0.28
C GLU A 210 0.49 17.20 1.15
N GLU A 211 0.21 16.02 0.60
CA GLU A 211 -0.42 14.92 1.31
C GLU A 211 0.56 14.24 2.27
N PHE A 212 0.06 13.89 3.47
CA PHE A 212 0.78 13.08 4.45
C PHE A 212 0.58 11.60 4.16
N GLY A 213 1.68 10.85 4.16
CA GLY A 213 1.67 9.41 3.98
C GLY A 213 2.68 8.92 2.95
N ALA A 214 2.78 7.59 2.82
CA ALA A 214 3.76 6.93 1.95
C ALA A 214 3.41 7.01 0.45
N ARG A 215 2.27 7.60 0.09
CA ARG A 215 1.77 7.63 -1.29
C ARG A 215 1.35 9.03 -1.72
N ALA A 216 1.67 9.34 -2.96
CA ALA A 216 1.09 10.48 -3.65
C ALA A 216 -0.41 10.26 -3.89
N LEU A 217 -1.25 11.27 -3.57
CA LEU A 217 -2.71 11.20 -3.66
C LEU A 217 -3.29 12.37 -4.47
N GLY A 218 -2.51 12.91 -5.39
CA GLY A 218 -2.98 13.89 -6.37
C GLY A 218 -2.45 15.31 -6.19
N ASN A 219 -1.80 15.65 -5.08
CA ASN A 219 -1.21 16.97 -4.85
C ASN A 219 0.29 17.03 -5.17
N ARG A 220 1.00 15.93 -5.02
CA ARG A 220 2.39 15.73 -5.45
C ARG A 220 2.46 14.40 -6.18
N SER A 221 1.97 14.37 -7.41
CA SER A 221 1.81 13.13 -8.18
C SER A 221 2.49 13.24 -9.53
N ILE A 222 3.00 12.12 -10.02
CA ILE A 222 3.34 11.93 -11.42
C ILE A 222 2.22 11.09 -12.03
N ILE A 223 1.63 11.56 -13.11
CA ILE A 223 0.53 10.87 -13.80
C ILE A 223 0.88 10.66 -15.28
N ALA A 224 0.46 9.51 -15.81
CA ALA A 224 0.68 9.12 -17.19
C ALA A 224 -0.45 8.25 -17.70
N ASN A 225 -0.57 8.11 -19.02
CA ASN A 225 -1.56 7.24 -19.63
C ASN A 225 -1.04 5.79 -19.69
N PRO A 226 -1.59 4.85 -18.92
CA PRO A 226 -1.09 3.47 -18.85
C PRO A 226 -1.36 2.66 -20.12
N SER A 227 -2.16 3.17 -21.07
CA SER A 227 -2.39 2.52 -22.35
C SER A 227 -1.27 2.75 -23.37
N LYS A 228 -0.31 3.64 -23.06
CA LYS A 228 0.86 3.91 -23.90
C LYS A 228 2.00 2.96 -23.50
N PRO A 229 2.54 2.13 -24.43
CA PRO A 229 3.54 1.11 -24.10
C PRO A 229 4.83 1.67 -23.50
N ASP A 230 5.26 2.83 -23.95
CA ASP A 230 6.58 3.39 -23.63
C ASP A 230 6.59 4.24 -22.34
N VAL A 231 5.42 4.53 -21.77
CA VAL A 231 5.25 5.39 -20.60
C VAL A 231 5.96 4.88 -19.32
N VAL A 232 6.29 3.60 -19.28
CA VAL A 232 7.00 2.97 -18.14
C VAL A 232 8.52 3.17 -18.25
N GLN A 233 9.02 3.52 -19.44
CA GLN A 233 10.46 3.71 -19.70
C GLN A 233 10.88 5.18 -19.58
N GLU A 234 9.93 6.11 -19.68
CA GLU A 234 10.12 7.54 -19.45
C GLU A 234 10.06 7.87 -17.94
#